data_52f1b1b4a46bd66ababe4e8a77d5d845
#
_entry.id   52f1b1b4a46bd66ababe4e8a77d5d845
#
_cell.length_a   1.000
_cell.length_b   1.000
_cell.length_c   1.000
_cell.angle_alpha   90.00
_cell.angle_beta   90.00
_cell.angle_gamma   90.00
#
_symmetry.space_group_name_H-M   'P 1'
#
loop_
_entity.id
_entity.type
_entity.pdbx_description
1 polymer ?
#
loop_
_entity_poly.entity_id
_entity_poly.type
_entity_poly.pdbx_seq_one_letter_code
_entity_poly.pdbx_strand_id
1 'polypeptide(L)'
;MEANGQTLYNDDLLNILPDGVIILDINREVIQLNQQALTELHVHSSVNAMMPLPTNKIFKLLNKKEDILSTILEEIRQGKKVYSLPEHTFMQEQVDYTQFPIRGEFATMENEEGEKNILFFFRNITVELPKEYILNTASQRTRIY
;
A
#
# COMPACT_ATOMS: atom_id res chain seq x y z
N MET A 1 -20.82 9.39 1.96
CA MET A 1 -21.53 8.87 0.80
C MET A 1 -21.12 7.46 0.49
N GLU A 2 -22.02 6.65 0.07
CA GLU A 2 -21.75 5.27 -0.29
C GLU A 2 -21.76 5.07 -1.80
N ALA A 3 -20.78 4.33 -2.30
CA ALA A 3 -20.75 3.87 -3.68
C ALA A 3 -20.79 2.36 -3.65
N ASN A 4 -21.73 1.75 -4.37
CA ASN A 4 -21.89 0.29 -4.40
C ASN A 4 -22.08 -0.34 -3.02
N GLY A 5 -22.74 0.38 -2.10
CA GLY A 5 -22.96 -0.10 -0.76
C GLY A 5 -21.75 -0.02 0.17
N GLN A 6 -20.67 0.58 -0.28
CA GLN A 6 -19.46 0.77 0.51
C GLN A 6 -19.33 2.22 0.96
N THR A 7 -18.87 2.40 2.21
CA THR A 7 -18.56 3.72 2.73
C THR A 7 -17.16 4.10 2.32
N LEU A 8 -17.03 5.20 1.58
CA LEU A 8 -15.73 5.72 1.18
C LEU A 8 -15.27 6.81 2.14
N TYR A 9 -13.98 6.91 2.29
CA TYR A 9 -13.38 7.94 3.12
C TYR A 9 -13.25 9.23 2.32
N ASN A 10 -13.18 10.36 3.04
CA ASN A 10 -13.10 11.67 2.41
C ASN A 10 -11.77 11.82 1.66
N ASP A 11 -11.84 11.98 0.34
CA ASP A 11 -10.65 12.12 -0.50
C ASP A 11 -9.84 13.35 -0.14
N ASP A 12 -10.49 14.46 0.23
CA ASP A 12 -9.78 15.68 0.57
C ASP A 12 -8.89 15.49 1.79
N LEU A 13 -9.39 14.75 2.80
CA LEU A 13 -8.59 14.45 3.98
C LEU A 13 -7.45 13.49 3.65
N LEU A 14 -7.71 12.47 2.86
CA LEU A 14 -6.68 11.51 2.48
C LEU A 14 -5.59 12.15 1.62
N ASN A 15 -5.95 13.10 0.78
CA ASN A 15 -5.01 13.72 -0.14
C ASN A 15 -4.14 14.80 0.48
N ILE A 16 -4.44 15.27 1.70
CA ILE A 16 -3.54 16.18 2.40
C ILE A 16 -2.41 15.46 3.10
N LEU A 17 -2.49 14.13 3.24
CA LEU A 17 -1.44 13.35 3.87
C LEU A 17 -0.27 13.19 2.91
N PRO A 18 0.98 13.31 3.42
CA PRO A 18 2.16 13.12 2.57
C PRO A 18 2.40 11.67 2.18
N ASP A 19 1.80 10.74 2.89
CA ASP A 19 1.97 9.31 2.66
C ASP A 19 0.97 8.80 1.64
N GLY A 20 1.31 7.71 0.98
CA GLY A 20 0.35 6.95 0.21
C GLY A 20 -0.61 6.24 1.16
N VAL A 21 -1.88 6.22 0.81
CA VAL A 21 -2.89 5.53 1.61
C VAL A 21 -3.66 4.58 0.71
N ILE A 22 -3.68 3.32 1.13
CA ILE A 22 -4.45 2.27 0.46
C ILE A 22 -5.43 1.72 1.49
N ILE A 23 -6.71 1.68 1.13
CA ILE A 23 -7.73 1.17 2.03
C ILE A 23 -8.23 -0.15 1.50
N LEU A 24 -8.23 -1.16 2.37
CA LEU A 24 -8.67 -2.51 2.05
C LEU A 24 -9.95 -2.82 2.82
N ASP A 25 -10.82 -3.62 2.23
CA ASP A 25 -11.99 -4.13 2.94
C ASP A 25 -11.66 -5.43 3.66
N ILE A 26 -12.65 -5.99 4.34
CA ILE A 26 -12.49 -7.23 5.10
C ILE A 26 -12.16 -8.42 4.18
N ASN A 27 -12.50 -8.34 2.91
CA ASN A 27 -12.20 -9.38 1.93
C ASN A 27 -10.81 -9.23 1.31
N ARG A 28 -10.00 -8.32 1.86
CA ARG A 28 -8.63 -8.06 1.41
C ARG A 28 -8.57 -7.45 0.02
N GLU A 29 -9.63 -6.76 -0.38
CA GLU A 29 -9.65 -6.07 -1.67
C GLU A 29 -9.42 -4.58 -1.47
N VAL A 30 -8.77 -3.96 -2.44
CA VAL A 30 -8.54 -2.51 -2.42
C VAL A 30 -9.84 -1.80 -2.74
N ILE A 31 -10.25 -0.86 -1.89
CA ILE A 31 -11.47 -0.09 -2.11
C ILE A 31 -11.21 1.39 -2.37
N GLN A 32 -10.04 1.89 -2.00
CA GLN A 32 -9.72 3.29 -2.21
C GLN A 32 -8.22 3.53 -2.18
N LEU A 33 -7.75 4.47 -3.00
CA LEU A 33 -6.36 4.91 -3.06
C LEU A 33 -6.36 6.44 -3.02
N ASN A 34 -5.47 7.03 -2.20
CA ASN A 34 -5.32 8.48 -2.26
C ASN A 34 -4.41 8.88 -3.42
N GLN A 35 -4.28 10.18 -3.68
CA GLN A 35 -3.51 10.66 -4.82
C GLN A 35 -2.05 10.25 -4.76
N GLN A 36 -1.44 10.29 -3.58
CA GLN A 36 -0.04 9.89 -3.43
C GLN A 36 0.15 8.41 -3.77
N ALA A 37 -0.77 7.55 -3.33
CA ALA A 37 -0.71 6.13 -3.67
C ALA A 37 -0.86 5.91 -5.17
N LEU A 38 -1.79 6.61 -5.80
CA LEU A 38 -1.99 6.52 -7.25
C LEU A 38 -0.69 6.85 -7.99
N THR A 39 -0.04 7.94 -7.59
CA THR A 39 1.22 8.38 -8.20
C THR A 39 2.31 7.34 -8.02
N GLU A 40 2.52 6.87 -6.80
CA GLU A 40 3.58 5.90 -6.50
C GLU A 40 3.36 4.56 -7.21
N LEU A 41 2.11 4.18 -7.38
CA LEU A 41 1.75 2.89 -7.99
C LEU A 41 1.57 2.98 -9.51
N HIS A 42 1.75 4.17 -10.09
CA HIS A 42 1.61 4.40 -11.53
C HIS A 42 0.22 4.08 -12.05
N VAL A 43 -0.81 4.35 -11.24
CA VAL A 43 -2.20 4.04 -11.60
C VAL A 43 -2.95 5.33 -11.85
N HIS A 44 -3.82 5.31 -12.84
CA HIS A 44 -4.66 6.46 -13.13
C HIS A 44 -5.80 6.55 -12.11
N SER A 45 -6.24 7.77 -11.81
CA SER A 45 -7.32 8.00 -10.84
C SER A 45 -8.62 7.30 -11.20
N SER A 46 -8.85 6.99 -12.46
CA SER A 46 -10.03 6.25 -12.89
C SER A 46 -10.12 4.86 -12.26
N VAL A 47 -9.02 4.33 -11.73
CA VAL A 47 -9.03 3.03 -11.08
C VAL A 47 -9.99 3.01 -9.89
N ASN A 48 -10.18 4.13 -9.20
CA ASN A 48 -11.09 4.20 -8.06
C ASN A 48 -12.55 3.89 -8.45
N ALA A 49 -12.92 4.14 -9.70
CA ALA A 49 -14.24 3.80 -10.19
C ALA A 49 -14.41 2.31 -10.44
N MET A 50 -13.32 1.56 -10.46
CA MET A 50 -13.33 0.11 -10.71
C MET A 50 -13.28 -0.72 -9.44
N MET A 51 -13.18 -0.06 -8.28
CA MET A 51 -13.05 -0.74 -6.99
C MET A 51 -14.35 -1.48 -6.61
N PRO A 52 -14.26 -2.57 -5.85
CA PRO A 52 -13.02 -3.14 -5.27
C PRO A 52 -12.20 -3.96 -6.27
N LEU A 53 -10.90 -4.01 -6.04
CA LEU A 53 -9.99 -4.80 -6.85
C LEU A 53 -9.09 -5.66 -5.95
N PRO A 54 -8.68 -6.86 -6.41
CA PRO A 54 -7.72 -7.66 -5.66
C PRO A 54 -6.42 -6.90 -5.43
N THR A 55 -5.82 -7.08 -4.26
CA THR A 55 -4.58 -6.39 -3.92
C THR A 55 -3.46 -6.66 -4.91
N ASN A 56 -3.35 -7.90 -5.39
CA ASN A 56 -2.27 -8.29 -6.29
C ASN A 56 -2.35 -7.64 -7.67
N LYS A 57 -3.45 -6.97 -7.98
CA LYS A 57 -3.56 -6.16 -9.20
C LYS A 57 -3.06 -4.74 -9.00
N ILE A 58 -2.85 -4.34 -7.77
CA ILE A 58 -2.45 -2.98 -7.42
C ILE A 58 -1.01 -2.95 -6.92
N PHE A 59 -0.64 -3.86 -6.03
CA PHE A 59 0.70 -3.86 -5.46
C PHE A 59 1.05 -5.20 -4.85
N LYS A 60 2.36 -5.38 -4.60
CA LYS A 60 2.89 -6.46 -3.77
C LYS A 60 3.83 -5.85 -2.74
N LEU A 61 3.94 -6.50 -1.60
CA LEU A 61 4.90 -6.12 -0.57
C LEU A 61 5.94 -7.23 -0.46
N LEU A 62 7.19 -6.86 -0.72
CA LEU A 62 8.28 -7.82 -0.78
C LEU A 62 9.28 -7.57 0.35
N ASN A 63 9.62 -8.63 1.06
CA ASN A 63 10.69 -8.60 2.03
C ASN A 63 11.53 -9.85 1.81
N LYS A 64 12.83 -9.68 1.57
CA LYS A 64 13.70 -10.79 1.21
C LYS A 64 13.15 -11.59 0.04
N LYS A 65 12.59 -10.88 -0.93
CA LYS A 65 12.02 -11.45 -2.17
C LYS A 65 10.74 -12.26 -1.96
N GLU A 66 10.19 -12.26 -0.76
CA GLU A 66 8.93 -12.94 -0.48
C GLU A 66 7.80 -11.94 -0.33
N ASP A 67 6.63 -12.28 -0.84
CA ASP A 67 5.43 -11.48 -0.67
C ASP A 67 4.91 -11.67 0.76
N ILE A 68 4.91 -10.61 1.54
CA ILE A 68 4.53 -10.68 2.96
C ILE A 68 3.11 -10.20 3.24
N LEU A 69 2.37 -9.76 2.21
CA LEU A 69 1.06 -9.18 2.43
C LEU A 69 0.08 -10.17 3.08
N SER A 70 0.06 -11.41 2.61
CA SER A 70 -0.83 -12.42 3.17
C SER A 70 -0.57 -12.66 4.65
N THR A 71 0.70 -12.69 5.05
CA THR A 71 1.07 -12.87 6.44
C THR A 71 0.59 -11.69 7.29
N ILE A 72 0.77 -10.47 6.79
CA ILE A 72 0.33 -9.27 7.49
C ILE A 72 -1.18 -9.28 7.69
N LEU A 73 -1.92 -9.56 6.63
CA LEU A 73 -3.38 -9.55 6.70
C LEU A 73 -3.90 -10.65 7.62
N GLU A 74 -3.22 -11.79 7.69
CA GLU A 74 -3.60 -12.85 8.61
C GLU A 74 -3.40 -12.44 10.07
N GLU A 75 -2.31 -11.76 10.40
CA GLU A 75 -2.10 -11.25 11.75
C GLU A 75 -3.16 -10.22 12.14
N ILE A 76 -3.55 -9.38 11.20
CA ILE A 76 -4.62 -8.40 11.43
C ILE A 76 -5.95 -9.13 11.66
N ARG A 77 -6.22 -10.15 10.88
CA ARG A 77 -7.44 -10.94 11.04
C ARG A 77 -7.50 -11.60 12.42
N GLN A 78 -6.36 -11.97 12.97
CA GLN A 78 -6.27 -12.58 14.30
C GLN A 78 -6.35 -11.57 15.44
N GLY A 79 -6.54 -10.30 15.14
CA GLY A 79 -6.80 -9.27 16.15
C GLY A 79 -5.71 -8.22 16.31
N LYS A 80 -4.63 -8.30 15.55
CA LYS A 80 -3.60 -7.28 15.62
C LYS A 80 -4.14 -6.00 15.00
N LYS A 81 -4.15 -4.91 15.78
CA LYS A 81 -4.75 -3.65 15.33
C LYS A 81 -3.83 -2.76 14.55
N VAL A 82 -2.53 -2.87 14.79
CA VAL A 82 -1.51 -2.09 14.10
C VAL A 82 -0.37 -3.03 13.75
N TYR A 83 0.12 -2.92 12.55
CA TYR A 83 1.25 -3.71 12.07
C TYR A 83 2.24 -2.78 11.36
N SER A 84 3.46 -2.68 11.89
CA SER A 84 4.53 -1.92 11.25
C SER A 84 5.32 -2.83 10.33
N LEU A 85 5.61 -2.36 9.13
CA LEU A 85 6.39 -3.16 8.17
C LEU A 85 7.80 -3.40 8.68
N PRO A 86 8.35 -4.59 8.44
CA PRO A 86 9.75 -4.85 8.76
C PRO A 86 10.66 -3.99 7.90
N GLU A 87 11.89 -3.77 8.37
CA GLU A 87 12.90 -3.07 7.59
C GLU A 87 13.17 -3.80 6.28
N HIS A 88 13.58 -3.05 5.27
CA HIS A 88 13.91 -3.59 3.94
C HIS A 88 12.69 -4.15 3.22
N THR A 89 11.51 -3.59 3.47
CA THR A 89 10.31 -3.91 2.72
C THR A 89 10.26 -3.05 1.47
N PHE A 90 9.95 -3.67 0.35
CA PHE A 90 9.77 -3.00 -0.93
C PHE A 90 8.35 -3.15 -1.41
N MET A 91 7.84 -2.09 -2.00
CA MET A 91 6.57 -2.15 -2.71
C MET A 91 6.86 -2.39 -4.18
N GLN A 92 6.13 -3.30 -4.81
CA GLN A 92 6.19 -3.49 -6.25
C GLN A 92 4.85 -3.04 -6.84
N GLU A 93 4.90 -2.03 -7.70
CA GLU A 93 3.71 -1.63 -8.42
C GLU A 93 3.46 -2.60 -9.57
N GLN A 94 2.23 -2.70 -10.03
CA GLN A 94 1.84 -3.77 -10.95
C GLN A 94 1.64 -3.29 -12.40
N VAL A 95 2.02 -2.05 -12.70
CA VAL A 95 1.97 -1.52 -14.06
C VAL A 95 3.30 -1.82 -14.78
N ASP A 96 4.39 -1.38 -14.21
CA ASP A 96 5.73 -1.56 -14.77
C ASP A 96 6.58 -2.54 -13.96
N TYR A 97 6.04 -3.04 -12.83
CA TYR A 97 6.73 -3.93 -11.90
C TYR A 97 7.95 -3.29 -11.26
N THR A 98 7.94 -1.97 -11.15
CA THR A 98 9.00 -1.24 -10.46
C THR A 98 8.90 -1.47 -8.96
N GLN A 99 10.04 -1.65 -8.31
CA GLN A 99 10.12 -1.83 -6.88
C GLN A 99 10.79 -0.62 -6.25
N PHE A 100 10.28 -0.23 -5.07
CA PHE A 100 10.90 0.85 -4.31
C PHE A 100 10.78 0.57 -2.82
N PRO A 101 11.78 1.01 -2.03
CA PRO A 101 11.75 0.77 -0.59
C PRO A 101 10.71 1.66 0.07
N ILE A 102 10.04 1.10 1.06
CA ILE A 102 9.02 1.84 1.80
C ILE A 102 9.15 1.62 3.30
N ARG A 103 8.60 2.59 4.04
CA ARG A 103 8.16 2.41 5.41
C ARG A 103 6.65 2.46 5.41
N GLY A 104 6.04 1.77 6.33
CA GLY A 104 4.60 1.81 6.38
C GLY A 104 4.01 1.06 7.54
N GLU A 105 2.73 1.27 7.71
CA GLU A 105 1.96 0.65 8.78
C GLU A 105 0.58 0.31 8.28
N PHE A 106 0.06 -0.79 8.80
CA PHE A 106 -1.34 -1.17 8.63
C PHE A 106 -2.06 -0.86 9.94
N ALA A 107 -3.27 -0.38 9.83
CA ALA A 107 -4.12 -0.15 10.99
C ALA A 107 -5.55 -0.58 10.65
N THR A 108 -6.25 -1.10 11.63
CA THR A 108 -7.67 -1.43 11.42
C THR A 108 -8.52 -0.26 11.85
N MET A 109 -9.59 -0.04 11.10
CA MET A 109 -10.61 0.96 11.44
C MET A 109 -11.98 0.35 11.33
N GLU A 110 -12.87 0.84 12.16
CA GLU A 110 -14.27 0.46 12.11
C GLU A 110 -15.06 1.74 11.82
N ASN A 111 -15.91 1.70 10.79
CA ASN A 111 -16.73 2.86 10.47
C ASN A 111 -17.96 2.91 11.37
N GLU A 112 -18.80 3.93 11.18
CA GLU A 112 -19.99 4.14 11.99
C GLU A 112 -20.99 3.01 11.89
N GLU A 113 -20.95 2.25 10.81
CA GLU A 113 -21.83 1.12 10.58
C GLU A 113 -21.28 -0.19 11.12
N GLY A 114 -20.13 -0.15 11.78
CA GLY A 114 -19.50 -1.35 12.32
C GLY A 114 -18.67 -2.14 11.31
N GLU A 115 -18.52 -1.63 10.10
CA GLU A 115 -17.69 -2.29 9.09
C GLU A 115 -16.22 -2.05 9.38
N LYS A 116 -15.42 -3.11 9.27
CA LYS A 116 -13.98 -3.02 9.50
C LYS A 116 -13.25 -2.85 8.18
N ASN A 117 -12.37 -1.88 8.14
CA ASN A 117 -11.47 -1.67 7.03
C ASN A 117 -10.04 -1.68 7.52
N ILE A 118 -9.13 -1.91 6.59
CA ILE A 118 -7.69 -1.91 6.87
C ILE A 118 -7.10 -0.73 6.12
N LEU A 119 -6.40 0.15 6.85
CA LEU A 119 -5.70 1.28 6.26
C LEU A 119 -4.24 0.97 6.19
N PHE A 120 -3.66 1.09 5.01
CA PHE A 120 -2.24 0.94 4.81
C PHE A 120 -1.65 2.29 4.43
N PHE A 121 -0.79 2.81 5.31
CA PHE A 121 -0.05 4.05 5.08
C PHE A 121 1.37 3.68 4.70
N PHE A 122 1.87 4.24 3.62
CA PHE A 122 3.24 3.97 3.22
C PHE A 122 3.94 5.21 2.70
N ARG A 123 5.25 5.22 2.84
CA ARG A 123 6.11 6.29 2.32
C ARG A 123 7.24 5.67 1.52
N ASN A 124 7.45 6.18 0.32
CA ASN A 124 8.60 5.82 -0.49
C ASN A 124 9.82 6.48 0.15
N ILE A 125 10.79 5.66 0.58
CA ILE A 125 11.97 6.16 1.28
C ILE A 125 13.23 6.13 0.43
N THR A 126 13.09 6.08 -0.88
CA THR A 126 14.24 6.04 -1.78
C THR A 126 15.22 7.17 -1.49
N VAL A 127 14.71 8.39 -1.27
CA VAL A 127 15.56 9.55 -1.02
C VAL A 127 16.10 9.61 0.40
N GLU A 128 15.58 8.79 1.32
CA GLU A 128 16.01 8.76 2.70
C GLU A 128 17.13 7.75 2.95
N LEU A 129 17.36 6.85 2.00
CA LEU A 129 18.37 5.81 2.15
C LEU A 129 19.76 6.33 1.83
N PRO A 130 20.81 5.76 2.45
CA PRO A 130 22.17 6.06 2.06
C PRO A 130 22.37 5.78 0.57
N LYS A 131 23.17 6.61 -0.08
CA LYS A 131 23.43 6.46 -1.51
C LYS A 131 23.97 5.06 -1.84
N GLU A 132 24.82 4.53 -1.00
CA GLU A 132 25.40 3.21 -1.20
C GLU A 132 24.35 2.10 -1.19
N TYR A 133 23.37 2.21 -0.32
CA TYR A 133 22.28 1.25 -0.25
C TYR A 133 21.49 1.26 -1.57
N ILE A 134 21.15 2.45 -2.07
CA ILE A 134 20.38 2.59 -3.30
C ILE A 134 21.15 2.03 -4.49
N LEU A 135 22.44 2.34 -4.58
CA LEU A 135 23.28 1.84 -5.66
C LEU A 135 23.41 0.32 -5.63
N ASN A 136 23.59 -0.25 -4.44
CA ASN A 136 23.68 -1.70 -4.31
C ASN A 136 22.39 -2.38 -4.75
N THR A 137 21.26 -1.82 -4.38
CA THR A 137 19.96 -2.34 -4.80
C THR A 137 19.80 -2.25 -6.31
N ALA A 138 20.19 -1.13 -6.89
CA ALA A 138 20.11 -0.94 -8.35
C ALA A 138 21.03 -1.90 -9.09
N SER A 139 22.27 -2.10 -8.61
CA SER A 139 23.21 -2.97 -9.28
C SER A 139 22.80 -4.44 -9.24
N GLN A 140 22.06 -4.84 -8.23
CA GLN A 140 21.50 -6.19 -8.17
C GLN A 140 20.50 -6.45 -9.28
N ARG A 141 19.86 -5.40 -9.79
CA ARG A 141 18.85 -5.52 -10.82
C ARG A 141 19.35 -5.18 -12.19
N THR A 142 20.16 -4.14 -12.29
CA THR A 142 20.49 -3.55 -13.59
C THR A 142 21.99 -3.46 -13.87
N ARG A 143 22.82 -3.57 -12.86
CA ARG A 143 24.27 -3.40 -13.02
C ARG A 143 24.62 -2.04 -13.62
N ILE A 144 24.09 -0.99 -13.06
CA ILE A 144 24.21 0.36 -13.62
C ILE A 144 25.66 0.86 -13.64
N TYR A 145 26.53 0.39 -12.77
CA TYR A 145 27.93 0.82 -12.73
C TYR A 145 28.83 -0.33 -12.42
#